data_5e5a33d25fe7241f3eac64d59d8abdef
#
_entry.id   5e5a33d25fe7241f3eac64d59d8abdef
#
_cell.length_a   1.000
_cell.length_b   1.000
_cell.length_c   1.000
_cell.angle_alpha   90.00
_cell.angle_beta   90.00
_cell.angle_gamma   90.00
#
_symmetry.space_group_name_H-M   'P 1'
#
loop_
_entity.id
_entity.type
_entity.pdbx_description
1 polymer ?
#
loop_
_entity_poly.entity_id
_entity_poly.type
_entity_poly.pdbx_seq_one_letter_code
_entity_poly.pdbx_strand_id
1 'polypeptide(L)'
;IVMPFFFARLGIKKMLAVGMLAWVARYVLFAMGAPDEIRWMILAGVILHGICYDFFFVTGQIYTDRVAAKPIRAQAQGLLVFFTLGLGMAIGAKIGGEIEGKHTPALDELKEMSTDDAQKQRLTDVLGEGNATATMESWAELVRIGQESTVLEKEKSMLDSITNKDLAMHAYGQDSNWTTVNANVGEIRKSLDAENNEISSALGQLAAQKAKHSIAELRAKDWKSIWTIPAIMAGAILILFFFSFREPEAADEKSDSAEKSA
;
A
#
# COMPACT_ATOMS: atom_id res chain seq x y z
N ILE A 1 1.13 -8.40 29.53
CA ILE A 1 1.32 -9.35 30.67
C ILE A 1 2.36 -10.42 30.33
N VAL A 2 2.49 -10.85 29.06
CA VAL A 2 3.38 -11.94 28.61
C VAL A 2 4.82 -11.49 28.38
N MET A 3 5.06 -10.25 27.99
CA MET A 3 6.36 -9.67 27.60
C MET A 3 7.47 -9.78 28.68
N PRO A 4 7.24 -9.49 29.98
CA PRO A 4 8.30 -9.57 30.98
C PRO A 4 8.85 -10.99 31.15
N PHE A 5 8.02 -12.01 30.97
CA PHE A 5 8.42 -13.40 31.07
C PHE A 5 9.39 -13.80 29.94
N PHE A 6 9.10 -13.38 28.71
CA PHE A 6 9.97 -13.62 27.56
C PHE A 6 11.26 -12.81 27.65
N PHE A 7 11.20 -11.57 28.17
CA PHE A 7 12.35 -10.71 28.33
C PHE A 7 13.40 -11.33 29.26
N ALA A 8 12.95 -11.93 30.37
CA ALA A 8 13.83 -12.58 31.34
C ALA A 8 14.55 -13.84 30.79
N ARG A 9 13.93 -14.52 29.77
CA ARG A 9 14.46 -15.78 29.24
C ARG A 9 15.21 -15.64 27.93
N LEU A 10 14.79 -14.75 27.03
CA LEU A 10 15.32 -14.68 25.68
C LEU A 10 16.40 -13.61 25.48
N GLY A 11 16.39 -12.54 26.28
CA GLY A 11 17.22 -11.37 26.04
C GLY A 11 16.74 -10.54 24.85
N ILE A 12 17.30 -9.34 24.68
CA ILE A 12 16.83 -8.33 23.70
C ILE A 12 17.03 -8.81 22.27
N LYS A 13 18.23 -9.35 21.94
CA LYS A 13 18.57 -9.80 20.58
C LYS A 13 17.60 -10.87 20.08
N LYS A 14 17.33 -11.88 20.89
CA LYS A 14 16.41 -12.97 20.48
C LYS A 14 14.98 -12.50 20.38
N MET A 15 14.55 -11.56 21.25
CA MET A 15 13.19 -11.01 21.16
C MET A 15 12.99 -10.21 19.89
N LEU A 16 13.91 -9.33 19.52
CA LEU A 16 13.89 -8.61 18.26
C LEU A 16 13.91 -9.58 17.07
N ALA A 17 14.76 -10.60 17.10
CA ALA A 17 14.83 -11.62 16.05
C ALA A 17 13.52 -12.40 15.90
N VAL A 18 12.82 -12.75 17.00
CA VAL A 18 11.51 -13.40 16.97
C VAL A 18 10.45 -12.49 16.34
N GLY A 19 10.45 -11.19 16.70
CA GLY A 19 9.56 -10.20 16.06
C GLY A 19 9.78 -10.09 14.55
N MET A 20 11.04 -10.04 14.12
CA MET A 20 11.40 -10.02 12.69
C MET A 20 11.06 -11.33 11.99
N LEU A 21 11.28 -12.48 12.63
CA LEU A 21 10.90 -13.78 12.08
C LEU A 21 9.38 -13.89 11.93
N ALA A 22 8.62 -13.36 12.89
CA ALA A 22 7.16 -13.32 12.80
C ALA A 22 6.69 -12.46 11.60
N TRP A 23 7.40 -11.40 11.24
CA TRP A 23 7.12 -10.64 9.99
C TRP A 23 7.37 -11.47 8.74
N VAL A 24 8.50 -12.17 8.65
CA VAL A 24 8.80 -13.08 7.54
C VAL A 24 7.71 -14.14 7.41
N ALA A 25 7.38 -14.81 8.52
CA ALA A 25 6.33 -15.83 8.55
C ALA A 25 4.96 -15.29 8.12
N ARG A 26 4.60 -14.07 8.55
CA ARG A 26 3.37 -13.39 8.15
C ARG A 26 3.31 -13.14 6.64
N TYR A 27 4.38 -12.62 6.04
CA TYR A 27 4.43 -12.38 4.60
C TYR A 27 4.39 -13.68 3.80
N VAL A 28 5.05 -14.74 4.27
CA VAL A 28 4.96 -16.08 3.66
C VAL A 28 3.54 -16.63 3.73
N LEU A 29 2.86 -16.50 4.87
CA LEU A 29 1.46 -16.92 5.01
C LEU A 29 0.55 -16.14 4.04
N PHE A 30 0.76 -14.85 3.85
CA PHE A 30 -0.01 -14.07 2.88
C PHE A 30 0.33 -14.45 1.44
N ALA A 31 1.61 -14.68 1.10
CA ALA A 31 2.03 -15.12 -0.22
C ALA A 31 1.41 -16.47 -0.62
N MET A 32 1.22 -17.36 0.34
CA MET A 32 0.64 -18.69 0.11
C MET A 32 -0.89 -18.70 0.22
N GLY A 33 -1.43 -17.88 1.12
CA GLY A 33 -2.86 -17.93 1.45
C GLY A 33 -3.73 -17.00 0.59
N ALA A 34 -3.20 -15.85 0.14
CA ALA A 34 -4.00 -14.88 -0.60
C ALA A 34 -4.38 -15.31 -2.03
N PRO A 35 -3.48 -15.96 -2.82
CA PRO A 35 -3.83 -16.38 -4.18
C PRO A 35 -5.02 -17.35 -4.26
N ASP A 36 -5.16 -18.21 -3.28
CA ASP A 36 -6.16 -19.29 -3.24
C ASP A 36 -7.22 -19.06 -2.14
N GLU A 37 -7.31 -17.82 -1.62
CA GLU A 37 -8.25 -17.40 -0.56
C GLU A 37 -8.27 -18.33 0.67
N ILE A 38 -7.09 -18.89 1.06
CA ILE A 38 -6.97 -19.80 2.19
C ILE A 38 -7.10 -19.01 3.50
N ARG A 39 -8.33 -18.90 3.99
CA ARG A 39 -8.73 -18.04 5.11
C ARG A 39 -7.91 -18.23 6.38
N TRP A 40 -7.59 -19.48 6.75
CA TRP A 40 -6.83 -19.73 7.97
C TRP A 40 -5.40 -19.20 7.90
N MET A 41 -4.75 -19.23 6.71
CA MET A 41 -3.41 -18.67 6.53
C MET A 41 -3.44 -17.15 6.65
N ILE A 42 -4.45 -16.51 6.06
CA ILE A 42 -4.65 -15.06 6.15
C ILE A 42 -4.90 -14.65 7.61
N LEU A 43 -5.78 -15.38 8.32
CA LEU A 43 -6.05 -15.13 9.74
C LEU A 43 -4.82 -15.33 10.62
N ALA A 44 -4.05 -16.40 10.38
CA ALA A 44 -2.80 -16.65 11.09
C ALA A 44 -1.79 -15.51 10.87
N GLY A 45 -1.66 -15.03 9.63
CA GLY A 45 -0.83 -13.88 9.30
C GLY A 45 -1.28 -12.58 10.01
N VAL A 46 -2.58 -12.39 10.17
CA VAL A 46 -3.12 -11.24 10.94
C VAL A 46 -2.82 -11.39 12.45
N ILE A 47 -2.98 -12.58 13.02
CA ILE A 47 -2.68 -12.84 14.43
C ILE A 47 -1.18 -12.62 14.73
N LEU A 48 -0.29 -13.04 13.82
CA LEU A 48 1.14 -12.79 13.94
C LEU A 48 1.51 -11.30 14.01
N HIS A 49 0.64 -10.41 13.57
CA HIS A 49 0.88 -8.97 13.65
C HIS A 49 1.09 -8.48 15.09
N GLY A 50 0.33 -9.02 16.05
CA GLY A 50 0.52 -8.70 17.47
C GLY A 50 1.93 -9.08 17.94
N ILE A 51 2.40 -10.28 17.57
CA ILE A 51 3.74 -10.75 17.91
C ILE A 51 4.81 -9.88 17.26
N CYS A 52 4.66 -9.52 15.97
CA CYS A 52 5.58 -8.60 15.29
C CYS A 52 5.69 -7.28 16.04
N TYR A 53 4.56 -6.70 16.43
CA TYR A 53 4.51 -5.40 17.09
C TYR A 53 5.16 -5.46 18.47
N ASP A 54 4.75 -6.37 19.31
CA ASP A 54 5.23 -6.48 20.69
C ASP A 54 6.73 -6.84 20.75
N PHE A 55 7.14 -7.84 19.99
CA PHE A 55 8.51 -8.36 20.04
C PHE A 55 9.52 -7.46 19.29
N PHE A 56 9.08 -6.61 18.40
CA PHE A 56 9.98 -5.67 17.71
C PHE A 56 9.88 -4.25 18.28
N PHE A 57 8.72 -3.61 18.18
CA PHE A 57 8.59 -2.20 18.57
C PHE A 57 8.69 -1.99 20.08
N VAL A 58 7.94 -2.76 20.87
CA VAL A 58 7.96 -2.60 22.34
C VAL A 58 9.34 -3.00 22.87
N THR A 59 9.95 -4.06 22.35
CA THR A 59 11.32 -4.45 22.72
C THR A 59 12.33 -3.37 22.34
N GLY A 60 12.20 -2.75 21.16
CA GLY A 60 13.05 -1.66 20.72
C GLY A 60 12.93 -0.44 21.62
N GLN A 61 11.73 -0.08 22.07
CA GLN A 61 11.50 1.00 23.03
C GLN A 61 12.14 0.70 24.38
N ILE A 62 11.96 -0.51 24.92
CA ILE A 62 12.57 -0.93 26.18
C ILE A 62 14.11 -0.91 26.08
N TYR A 63 14.66 -1.38 24.97
CA TYR A 63 16.10 -1.36 24.72
C TYR A 63 16.64 0.08 24.69
N THR A 64 15.98 0.97 23.95
CA THR A 64 16.37 2.38 23.85
C THR A 64 16.33 3.06 25.23
N ASP A 65 15.30 2.74 26.03
CA ASP A 65 15.16 3.29 27.38
C ASP A 65 16.30 2.83 28.33
N ARG A 66 16.77 1.60 28.17
CA ARG A 66 17.88 1.05 28.96
C ARG A 66 19.24 1.61 28.57
N VAL A 67 19.48 1.80 27.27
CA VAL A 67 20.79 2.21 26.74
C VAL A 67 20.97 3.72 26.75
N ALA A 68 19.90 4.49 26.58
CA ALA A 68 19.98 5.94 26.57
C ALA A 68 20.25 6.53 27.97
N ALA A 69 21.23 7.43 28.06
CA ALA A 69 21.52 8.18 29.29
C ALA A 69 20.26 8.96 29.74
N LYS A 70 20.02 9.04 31.05
CA LYS A 70 18.83 9.68 31.65
C LYS A 70 18.46 11.05 31.02
N PRO A 71 19.41 11.99 30.78
CA PRO A 71 19.07 13.33 30.25
C PRO A 71 18.53 13.32 28.81
N ILE A 72 18.89 12.31 27.97
CA ILE A 72 18.57 12.26 26.54
C ILE A 72 17.56 11.14 26.20
N ARG A 73 17.04 10.45 27.20
CA ARG A 73 16.18 9.27 27.02
C ARG A 73 14.91 9.59 26.20
N ALA A 74 14.25 10.70 26.50
CA ALA A 74 13.06 11.14 25.75
C ALA A 74 13.40 11.46 24.29
N GLN A 75 14.57 12.06 24.02
CA GLN A 75 15.03 12.36 22.66
C GLN A 75 15.36 11.07 21.90
N ALA A 76 15.99 10.09 22.55
CA ALA A 76 16.29 8.79 21.96
C ALA A 76 15.01 8.02 21.59
N GLN A 77 13.98 8.05 22.45
CA GLN A 77 12.66 7.48 22.14
C GLN A 77 11.99 8.21 20.98
N GLY A 78 12.02 9.54 20.96
CA GLY A 78 11.49 10.33 19.85
C GLY A 78 12.18 10.01 18.53
N LEU A 79 13.50 9.82 18.54
CA LEU A 79 14.29 9.46 17.38
C LEU A 79 13.95 8.04 16.88
N LEU A 80 13.79 7.08 17.78
CA LEU A 80 13.34 5.72 17.45
C LEU A 80 11.99 5.74 16.74
N VAL A 81 11.01 6.47 17.30
CA VAL A 81 9.67 6.60 16.71
C VAL A 81 9.73 7.29 15.36
N PHE A 82 10.53 8.35 15.23
CA PHE A 82 10.71 9.06 13.96
C PHE A 82 11.25 8.15 12.85
N PHE A 83 12.29 7.36 13.14
CA PHE A 83 12.88 6.47 12.15
C PHE A 83 11.97 5.25 11.85
N THR A 84 11.31 4.70 12.85
CA THR A 84 10.50 3.48 12.65
C THR A 84 9.10 3.80 12.11
N LEU A 85 8.30 4.59 12.83
CA LEU A 85 6.91 4.89 12.47
C LEU A 85 6.77 6.10 11.53
N GLY A 86 7.75 7.00 11.51
CA GLY A 86 7.76 8.12 10.56
C GLY A 86 8.37 7.72 9.22
N LEU A 87 9.68 7.82 9.13
CA LEU A 87 10.44 7.61 7.88
C LEU A 87 10.29 6.18 7.35
N GLY A 88 10.38 5.17 8.23
CA GLY A 88 10.25 3.76 7.85
C GLY A 88 8.89 3.44 7.24
N MET A 89 7.80 3.95 7.81
CA MET A 89 6.46 3.77 7.23
C MET A 89 6.29 4.51 5.92
N ALA A 90 6.82 5.74 5.78
CA ALA A 90 6.72 6.51 4.54
C ALA A 90 7.45 5.81 3.37
N ILE A 91 8.68 5.35 3.61
CA ILE A 91 9.46 4.59 2.61
C ILE A 91 8.78 3.25 2.31
N GLY A 92 8.33 2.54 3.36
CA GLY A 92 7.66 1.26 3.23
C GLY A 92 6.35 1.35 2.44
N ALA A 93 5.55 2.39 2.65
CA ALA A 93 4.33 2.63 1.89
C ALA A 93 4.61 2.90 0.40
N LYS A 94 5.66 3.70 0.09
CA LYS A 94 6.06 3.95 -1.28
C LYS A 94 6.52 2.68 -1.99
N ILE A 95 7.43 1.92 -1.37
CA ILE A 95 7.93 0.66 -1.94
C ILE A 95 6.78 -0.35 -2.09
N GLY A 96 5.91 -0.47 -1.08
CA GLY A 96 4.75 -1.35 -1.12
C GLY A 96 3.79 -1.01 -2.26
N GLY A 97 3.50 0.28 -2.45
CA GLY A 97 2.66 0.75 -3.56
C GLY A 97 3.28 0.49 -4.94
N GLU A 98 4.61 0.65 -5.08
CA GLU A 98 5.30 0.32 -6.34
C GLU A 98 5.27 -1.19 -6.64
N ILE A 99 5.45 -2.03 -5.62
CA ILE A 99 5.35 -3.50 -5.76
C ILE A 99 3.92 -3.88 -6.15
N GLU A 100 2.91 -3.36 -5.44
CA GLU A 100 1.51 -3.63 -5.75
C GLU A 100 1.15 -3.18 -7.17
N GLY A 101 1.54 -1.95 -7.56
CA GLY A 101 1.27 -1.42 -8.90
C GLY A 101 1.86 -2.27 -10.02
N LYS A 102 3.08 -2.79 -9.85
CA LYS A 102 3.73 -3.67 -10.84
C LYS A 102 3.09 -5.07 -10.95
N HIS A 103 2.38 -5.52 -9.93
CA HIS A 103 1.75 -6.84 -9.87
C HIS A 103 0.22 -6.75 -9.88
N THR A 104 -0.29 -5.57 -10.27
CA THR A 104 -1.71 -5.38 -10.61
C THR A 104 -1.80 -5.42 -12.14
N PRO A 105 -2.62 -6.31 -12.73
CA PRO A 105 -2.68 -6.48 -14.18
C PRO A 105 -3.16 -5.19 -14.86
N ALA A 106 -2.53 -4.89 -16.00
CA ALA A 106 -3.00 -3.84 -16.90
C ALA A 106 -4.31 -4.24 -17.57
N LEU A 107 -5.01 -3.28 -18.21
CA LEU A 107 -6.31 -3.56 -18.85
C LEU A 107 -6.22 -4.65 -19.92
N ASP A 108 -5.12 -4.71 -20.67
CA ASP A 108 -4.92 -5.72 -21.70
C ASP A 108 -4.73 -7.12 -21.10
N GLU A 109 -3.93 -7.22 -20.03
CA GLU A 109 -3.74 -8.46 -19.27
C GLU A 109 -5.07 -8.92 -18.62
N LEU A 110 -5.82 -7.98 -18.05
CA LEU A 110 -7.12 -8.27 -17.45
C LEU A 110 -8.13 -8.77 -18.49
N LYS A 111 -8.06 -8.24 -19.72
CA LYS A 111 -8.84 -8.70 -20.84
C LYS A 111 -8.50 -10.14 -21.22
N GLU A 112 -7.21 -10.47 -21.31
CA GLU A 112 -6.77 -11.85 -21.57
C GLU A 112 -7.22 -12.78 -20.46
N MET A 113 -7.01 -12.41 -19.19
CA MET A 113 -7.47 -13.19 -18.03
C MET A 113 -8.97 -13.44 -18.05
N SER A 114 -9.79 -12.49 -18.51
CA SER A 114 -11.26 -12.61 -18.54
C SER A 114 -11.78 -13.65 -19.55
N THR A 115 -10.93 -14.12 -20.46
CA THR A 115 -11.28 -15.10 -21.50
C THR A 115 -10.43 -16.37 -21.44
N ASP A 116 -9.48 -16.47 -20.49
CA ASP A 116 -8.55 -17.60 -20.37
C ASP A 116 -9.21 -18.78 -19.64
N ASP A 117 -9.31 -19.91 -20.32
CA ASP A 117 -9.87 -21.15 -19.77
C ASP A 117 -9.05 -21.71 -18.60
N ALA A 118 -7.73 -21.51 -18.57
CA ALA A 118 -6.89 -21.95 -17.47
C ALA A 118 -7.17 -21.13 -16.20
N GLN A 119 -7.37 -19.83 -16.33
CA GLN A 119 -7.81 -18.97 -15.22
C GLN A 119 -9.20 -19.36 -14.73
N LYS A 120 -10.13 -19.65 -15.65
CA LYS A 120 -11.46 -20.13 -15.30
C LYS A 120 -11.39 -21.41 -14.47
N GLN A 121 -10.61 -22.38 -14.93
CA GLN A 121 -10.44 -23.65 -14.21
C GLN A 121 -9.87 -23.44 -12.80
N ARG A 122 -8.81 -22.64 -12.68
CA ARG A 122 -8.22 -22.27 -11.38
C ARG A 122 -9.23 -21.64 -10.44
N LEU A 123 -9.99 -20.67 -10.93
CA LEU A 123 -11.03 -20.00 -10.13
C LEU A 123 -12.14 -21.00 -9.74
N THR A 124 -12.50 -21.92 -10.63
CA THR A 124 -13.50 -22.96 -10.36
C THR A 124 -13.05 -23.88 -9.23
N ASP A 125 -11.78 -24.28 -9.22
CA ASP A 125 -11.20 -25.14 -8.19
C ASP A 125 -11.20 -24.47 -6.81
N VAL A 126 -10.98 -23.13 -6.76
CA VAL A 126 -10.89 -22.36 -5.51
C VAL A 126 -12.26 -21.87 -5.02
N LEU A 127 -13.10 -21.39 -5.93
CA LEU A 127 -14.33 -20.64 -5.61
C LEU A 127 -15.62 -21.38 -5.94
N GLY A 128 -15.55 -22.42 -6.77
CA GLY A 128 -16.69 -23.08 -7.42
C GLY A 128 -17.13 -22.35 -8.71
N GLU A 129 -17.79 -23.09 -9.60
CA GLU A 129 -18.10 -22.68 -10.98
C GLU A 129 -18.87 -21.34 -11.07
N GLY A 130 -19.89 -21.16 -10.23
CA GLY A 130 -20.71 -19.93 -10.24
C GLY A 130 -19.91 -18.67 -9.89
N ASN A 131 -19.06 -18.75 -8.87
CA ASN A 131 -18.22 -17.62 -8.46
C ASN A 131 -17.07 -17.36 -9.44
N ALA A 132 -16.52 -18.40 -10.06
CA ALA A 132 -15.51 -18.30 -11.09
C ALA A 132 -16.08 -17.53 -12.31
N THR A 133 -17.24 -17.93 -12.81
CA THR A 133 -17.91 -17.25 -13.93
C THR A 133 -18.20 -15.79 -13.60
N ALA A 134 -18.80 -15.51 -12.45
CA ALA A 134 -19.08 -14.14 -12.01
C ALA A 134 -17.81 -13.28 -11.85
N THR A 135 -16.68 -13.88 -11.46
CA THR A 135 -15.40 -13.17 -11.38
C THR A 135 -14.88 -12.81 -12.77
N MET A 136 -14.93 -13.72 -13.72
CA MET A 136 -14.50 -13.46 -15.10
C MET A 136 -15.37 -12.43 -15.81
N GLU A 137 -16.68 -12.48 -15.63
CA GLU A 137 -17.62 -11.45 -16.12
C GLU A 137 -17.31 -10.08 -15.51
N SER A 138 -16.98 -10.06 -14.22
CA SER A 138 -16.54 -8.84 -13.53
C SER A 138 -15.23 -8.30 -14.09
N TRP A 139 -14.28 -9.14 -14.46
CA TRP A 139 -13.04 -8.70 -15.12
C TRP A 139 -13.32 -8.09 -16.49
N ALA A 140 -14.18 -8.70 -17.30
CA ALA A 140 -14.60 -8.14 -18.59
C ALA A 140 -15.27 -6.75 -18.42
N GLU A 141 -16.11 -6.61 -17.38
CA GLU A 141 -16.74 -5.32 -17.06
C GLU A 141 -15.71 -4.29 -16.58
N LEU A 142 -14.72 -4.66 -15.76
CA LEU A 142 -13.62 -3.79 -15.35
C LEU A 142 -12.80 -3.29 -16.55
N VAL A 143 -12.59 -4.14 -17.56
CA VAL A 143 -11.93 -3.74 -18.82
C VAL A 143 -12.75 -2.68 -19.55
N ARG A 144 -14.06 -2.88 -19.68
CA ARG A 144 -14.98 -1.92 -20.30
C ARG A 144 -14.93 -0.57 -19.57
N ILE A 145 -15.11 -0.60 -18.26
CA ILE A 145 -15.06 0.60 -17.40
C ILE A 145 -13.72 1.33 -17.55
N GLY A 146 -12.61 0.58 -17.54
CA GLY A 146 -11.26 1.15 -17.67
C GLY A 146 -11.02 1.82 -19.03
N GLN A 147 -11.49 1.20 -20.11
CA GLN A 147 -11.39 1.78 -21.47
C GLN A 147 -12.21 3.06 -21.58
N GLU A 148 -13.46 3.07 -21.10
CA GLU A 148 -14.34 4.22 -21.11
C GLU A 148 -13.76 5.36 -20.25
N SER A 149 -13.27 5.05 -19.05
CA SER A 149 -12.59 6.03 -18.18
C SER A 149 -11.38 6.67 -18.87
N THR A 150 -10.57 5.88 -19.56
CA THR A 150 -9.38 6.38 -20.28
C THR A 150 -9.76 7.35 -21.39
N VAL A 151 -10.84 7.12 -22.12
CA VAL A 151 -11.34 8.02 -23.16
C VAL A 151 -11.79 9.34 -22.53
N LEU A 152 -12.64 9.28 -21.50
CA LEU A 152 -13.15 10.46 -20.81
C LEU A 152 -12.06 11.29 -20.12
N GLU A 153 -11.07 10.65 -19.50
CA GLU A 153 -9.91 11.33 -18.90
C GLU A 153 -9.09 12.07 -19.95
N LYS A 154 -8.93 11.47 -21.14
CA LYS A 154 -8.23 12.13 -22.26
C LYS A 154 -9.02 13.34 -22.78
N GLU A 155 -10.34 13.20 -22.94
CA GLU A 155 -11.22 14.30 -23.34
C GLU A 155 -11.16 15.45 -22.33
N LYS A 156 -11.27 15.12 -21.03
CA LYS A 156 -11.13 16.08 -19.96
C LYS A 156 -9.79 16.82 -20.01
N SER A 157 -8.69 16.09 -20.19
CA SER A 157 -7.34 16.66 -20.30
C SER A 157 -7.23 17.61 -21.50
N MET A 158 -7.87 17.30 -22.61
CA MET A 158 -7.92 18.20 -23.77
C MET A 158 -8.70 19.49 -23.47
N LEU A 159 -9.87 19.38 -22.82
CA LEU A 159 -10.66 20.55 -22.41
C LEU A 159 -9.90 21.43 -21.41
N ASP A 160 -9.28 20.82 -20.39
CA ASP A 160 -8.49 21.51 -19.38
C ASP A 160 -7.25 22.24 -19.98
N SER A 161 -6.75 21.78 -21.12
CA SER A 161 -5.62 22.40 -21.82
C SER A 161 -5.97 23.68 -22.57
N ILE A 162 -7.27 23.93 -22.83
CA ILE A 162 -7.73 25.12 -23.55
C ILE A 162 -7.61 26.37 -22.67
N THR A 163 -6.77 27.29 -23.08
CA THR A 163 -6.50 28.53 -22.34
C THR A 163 -7.39 29.67 -22.81
N ASN A 164 -7.52 30.71 -21.99
CA ASN A 164 -8.21 31.96 -22.38
C ASN A 164 -7.62 32.58 -23.62
N LYS A 165 -6.31 32.41 -23.87
CA LYS A 165 -5.63 32.94 -25.06
C LYS A 165 -6.11 32.21 -26.31
N ASP A 166 -6.25 30.89 -26.24
CA ASP A 166 -6.73 30.09 -27.38
C ASP A 166 -8.18 30.45 -27.72
N LEU A 167 -9.03 30.58 -26.69
CA LEU A 167 -10.41 31.01 -26.86
C LEU A 167 -10.51 32.41 -27.49
N ALA A 168 -9.69 33.37 -27.02
CA ALA A 168 -9.66 34.73 -27.55
C ALA A 168 -9.17 34.74 -29.00
N MET A 169 -8.14 33.93 -29.33
CA MET A 169 -7.67 33.83 -30.72
C MET A 169 -8.72 33.23 -31.65
N HIS A 170 -9.44 32.20 -31.20
CA HIS A 170 -10.52 31.59 -31.96
C HIS A 170 -11.67 32.59 -32.21
N ALA A 171 -12.12 33.26 -31.17
CA ALA A 171 -13.19 34.27 -31.27
C ALA A 171 -12.81 35.48 -32.12
N TYR A 172 -11.53 35.95 -32.05
CA TYR A 172 -11.01 37.03 -32.88
C TYR A 172 -10.96 36.65 -34.36
N GLY A 173 -10.69 35.40 -34.69
CA GLY A 173 -10.72 34.89 -36.05
C GLY A 173 -12.12 34.95 -36.69
N GLN A 174 -13.17 34.99 -35.89
CA GLN A 174 -14.57 35.09 -36.32
C GLN A 174 -15.07 36.56 -36.35
N ASP A 175 -14.56 37.40 -35.48
CA ASP A 175 -14.96 38.83 -35.39
C ASP A 175 -13.79 39.69 -34.88
N SER A 176 -13.62 40.87 -35.44
CA SER A 176 -12.58 41.83 -35.05
C SER A 176 -13.04 42.84 -33.99
N ASN A 177 -14.31 42.82 -33.60
CA ASN A 177 -14.85 43.67 -32.54
C ASN A 177 -14.62 43.05 -31.16
N TRP A 178 -13.79 43.68 -30.32
CA TRP A 178 -13.44 43.21 -28.99
C TRP A 178 -14.63 42.97 -28.05
N THR A 179 -15.69 43.74 -28.18
CA THR A 179 -16.90 43.50 -27.37
C THR A 179 -17.55 42.17 -27.73
N THR A 180 -17.67 41.91 -29.04
CA THR A 180 -18.20 40.64 -29.54
C THR A 180 -17.25 39.46 -29.22
N VAL A 181 -15.93 39.68 -29.41
CA VAL A 181 -14.91 38.66 -29.06
C VAL A 181 -15.00 38.24 -27.59
N ASN A 182 -15.10 39.24 -26.67
CA ASN A 182 -15.21 38.94 -25.24
C ASN A 182 -16.51 38.20 -24.89
N ALA A 183 -17.64 38.56 -25.53
CA ALA A 183 -18.90 37.83 -25.34
C ALA A 183 -18.80 36.39 -25.84
N ASN A 184 -18.23 36.19 -27.03
CA ASN A 184 -18.04 34.85 -27.61
C ASN A 184 -17.10 34.01 -26.77
N VAL A 185 -16.01 34.57 -26.22
CA VAL A 185 -15.12 33.85 -25.27
C VAL A 185 -15.89 33.41 -24.04
N GLY A 186 -16.76 34.23 -23.49
CA GLY A 186 -17.60 33.92 -22.35
C GLY A 186 -18.56 32.74 -22.61
N GLU A 187 -19.22 32.73 -23.77
CA GLU A 187 -20.14 31.67 -24.17
C GLU A 187 -19.39 30.35 -24.43
N ILE A 188 -18.25 30.40 -25.14
CA ILE A 188 -17.43 29.20 -25.39
C ILE A 188 -16.94 28.63 -24.07
N ARG A 189 -16.45 29.46 -23.14
CA ARG A 189 -16.02 29.01 -21.81
C ARG A 189 -17.14 28.31 -21.04
N LYS A 190 -18.33 28.90 -21.04
CA LYS A 190 -19.49 28.32 -20.36
C LYS A 190 -19.85 26.95 -20.92
N SER A 191 -19.74 26.77 -22.25
CA SER A 191 -19.96 25.47 -22.89
C SER A 191 -18.89 24.43 -22.47
N LEU A 192 -17.62 24.84 -22.45
CA LEU A 192 -16.51 23.97 -21.99
C LEU A 192 -16.64 23.56 -20.51
N ASP A 193 -17.04 24.51 -19.65
CA ASP A 193 -17.28 24.22 -18.24
C ASP A 193 -18.45 23.25 -18.06
N ALA A 194 -19.51 23.38 -18.85
CA ALA A 194 -20.64 22.44 -18.84
C ALA A 194 -20.21 21.04 -19.28
N GLU A 195 -19.47 20.90 -20.37
CA GLU A 195 -18.94 19.66 -20.89
C GLU A 195 -17.97 18.99 -19.89
N ASN A 196 -17.08 19.77 -19.27
CA ASN A 196 -16.16 19.31 -18.24
C ASN A 196 -16.89 18.76 -16.99
N ASN A 197 -18.01 19.38 -16.63
CA ASN A 197 -18.87 18.91 -15.55
C ASN A 197 -19.58 17.59 -15.89
N GLU A 198 -20.06 17.43 -17.16
CA GLU A 198 -20.66 16.19 -17.64
C GLU A 198 -19.65 15.06 -17.63
N ILE A 199 -18.45 15.27 -18.16
CA ILE A 199 -17.35 14.27 -18.13
C ILE A 199 -17.00 13.90 -16.70
N SER A 200 -16.88 14.88 -15.79
CA SER A 200 -16.57 14.63 -14.39
C SER A 200 -17.66 13.79 -13.69
N SER A 201 -18.94 14.05 -14.04
CA SER A 201 -20.07 13.26 -13.55
C SER A 201 -20.03 11.81 -14.08
N ALA A 202 -19.73 11.65 -15.38
CA ALA A 202 -19.60 10.31 -16.00
C ALA A 202 -18.46 9.51 -15.38
N LEU A 203 -17.29 10.13 -15.16
CA LEU A 203 -16.16 9.49 -14.47
C LEU A 203 -16.52 9.08 -13.03
N GLY A 204 -17.30 9.90 -12.31
CA GLY A 204 -17.82 9.55 -10.99
C GLY A 204 -18.75 8.33 -11.02
N GLN A 205 -19.59 8.21 -12.04
CA GLN A 205 -20.45 7.04 -12.22
C GLN A 205 -19.66 5.78 -12.54
N LEU A 206 -18.64 5.87 -13.41
CA LEU A 206 -17.75 4.74 -13.72
C LEU A 206 -16.96 4.29 -12.50
N ALA A 207 -16.47 5.22 -11.67
CA ALA A 207 -15.81 4.89 -10.42
C ALA A 207 -16.74 4.16 -9.45
N ALA A 208 -18.01 4.56 -9.37
CA ALA A 208 -19.02 3.87 -8.56
C ALA A 208 -19.37 2.48 -9.12
N GLN A 209 -19.37 2.30 -10.45
CA GLN A 209 -19.51 0.99 -11.07
C GLN A 209 -18.30 0.09 -10.77
N LYS A 210 -17.08 0.60 -10.93
CA LYS A 210 -15.83 -0.11 -10.60
C LYS A 210 -15.82 -0.62 -9.16
N ALA A 211 -16.30 0.18 -8.22
CA ALA A 211 -16.36 -0.20 -6.81
C ALA A 211 -17.22 -1.47 -6.56
N LYS A 212 -18.21 -1.77 -7.40
CA LYS A 212 -19.02 -2.99 -7.31
C LYS A 212 -18.21 -4.25 -7.66
N HIS A 213 -17.15 -4.11 -8.43
CA HIS A 213 -16.29 -5.20 -8.89
C HIS A 213 -14.98 -5.30 -8.08
N SER A 214 -14.88 -4.64 -6.94
CA SER A 214 -13.65 -4.56 -6.11
C SER A 214 -13.10 -5.93 -5.72
N ILE A 215 -13.94 -6.91 -5.44
CA ILE A 215 -13.50 -8.27 -5.10
C ILE A 215 -12.84 -8.94 -6.32
N ALA A 216 -13.42 -8.81 -7.50
CA ALA A 216 -12.86 -9.36 -8.72
C ALA A 216 -11.55 -8.65 -9.09
N GLU A 217 -11.44 -7.33 -8.88
CA GLU A 217 -10.20 -6.57 -9.04
C GLU A 217 -9.09 -7.09 -8.12
N LEU A 218 -9.42 -7.37 -6.86
CA LEU A 218 -8.46 -7.97 -5.92
C LEU A 218 -8.02 -9.37 -6.34
N ARG A 219 -8.92 -10.19 -6.91
CA ARG A 219 -8.61 -11.53 -7.40
C ARG A 219 -7.71 -11.55 -8.64
N ALA A 220 -7.66 -10.44 -9.37
CA ALA A 220 -6.79 -10.31 -10.53
C ALA A 220 -5.31 -10.03 -10.17
N LYS A 221 -5.02 -9.58 -8.95
CA LYS A 221 -3.66 -9.21 -8.53
C LYS A 221 -2.78 -10.45 -8.29
N ASP A 222 -1.50 -10.36 -8.64
CA ASP A 222 -0.51 -11.37 -8.28
C ASP A 222 -0.08 -11.25 -6.81
N TRP A 223 -0.95 -11.69 -5.92
CA TRP A 223 -0.71 -11.68 -4.48
C TRP A 223 0.52 -12.46 -4.06
N LYS A 224 0.88 -13.51 -4.81
CA LYS A 224 2.07 -14.30 -4.51
C LYS A 224 3.33 -13.46 -4.61
N SER A 225 3.52 -12.76 -5.72
CA SER A 225 4.68 -11.87 -5.93
C SER A 225 4.63 -10.67 -4.99
N ILE A 226 3.45 -10.04 -4.80
CA ILE A 226 3.26 -8.89 -3.91
C ILE A 226 3.76 -9.19 -2.49
N TRP A 227 3.52 -10.39 -1.95
CA TRP A 227 3.94 -10.75 -0.60
C TRP A 227 5.29 -11.46 -0.52
N THR A 228 5.72 -12.15 -1.58
CA THR A 228 7.02 -12.83 -1.61
C THR A 228 8.18 -11.83 -1.58
N ILE A 229 8.07 -10.70 -2.29
CA ILE A 229 9.11 -9.66 -2.32
C ILE A 229 9.37 -9.10 -0.91
N PRO A 230 8.37 -8.60 -0.16
CA PRO A 230 8.57 -8.17 1.23
C PRO A 230 9.05 -9.29 2.16
N ALA A 231 8.64 -10.55 1.93
CA ALA A 231 9.12 -11.69 2.71
C ALA A 231 10.64 -11.91 2.55
N ILE A 232 11.13 -11.84 1.32
CA ILE A 232 12.57 -11.96 1.02
C ILE A 232 13.33 -10.77 1.63
N MET A 233 12.82 -9.54 1.48
CA MET A 233 13.43 -8.34 2.06
C MET A 233 13.52 -8.43 3.58
N ALA A 234 12.43 -8.82 4.25
CA ALA A 234 12.40 -8.99 5.69
C ALA A 234 13.34 -10.12 6.16
N GLY A 235 13.43 -11.22 5.41
CA GLY A 235 14.37 -12.31 5.66
C GLY A 235 15.83 -11.87 5.55
N ALA A 236 16.17 -11.10 4.53
CA ALA A 236 17.51 -10.55 4.35
C ALA A 236 17.89 -9.60 5.52
N ILE A 237 16.95 -8.73 5.92
CA ILE A 237 17.16 -7.83 7.06
C ILE A 237 17.31 -8.62 8.37
N LEU A 238 16.54 -9.68 8.59
CA LEU A 238 16.67 -10.56 9.75
C LEU A 238 18.06 -11.20 9.81
N ILE A 239 18.55 -11.72 8.70
CA ILE A 239 19.89 -12.32 8.60
C ILE A 239 20.96 -11.28 8.91
N LEU A 240 20.88 -10.10 8.29
CA LEU A 240 21.80 -9.00 8.51
C LEU A 240 21.80 -8.58 10.00
N PHE A 241 20.64 -8.43 10.59
CA PHE A 241 20.47 -8.11 12.01
C PHE A 241 21.13 -9.16 12.91
N PHE A 242 20.88 -10.44 12.62
CA PHE A 242 21.38 -11.53 13.46
C PHE A 242 22.92 -11.56 13.57
N PHE A 243 23.60 -11.25 12.46
CA PHE A 243 25.07 -11.20 12.43
C PHE A 243 25.65 -9.85 12.89
N SER A 244 24.94 -8.75 12.66
CA SER A 244 25.45 -7.42 12.96
C SER A 244 25.15 -6.94 14.38
N PHE A 245 23.97 -7.30 14.91
CA PHE A 245 23.54 -6.84 16.23
C PHE A 245 24.28 -7.61 17.34
N ARG A 246 25.03 -6.87 18.16
CA ARG A 246 25.64 -7.37 19.39
C ARG A 246 24.91 -6.74 20.57
N GLU A 247 24.45 -7.59 21.50
CA GLU A 247 23.89 -7.11 22.75
C GLU A 247 25.02 -6.42 23.54
N PRO A 248 24.87 -5.16 23.99
CA PRO A 248 25.84 -4.58 24.92
C PRO A 248 25.87 -5.46 26.17
N GLU A 249 27.07 -5.74 26.69
CA GLU A 249 27.18 -6.36 28.01
C GLU A 249 26.43 -5.46 29.00
N ALA A 250 25.58 -6.10 29.84
CA ALA A 250 24.85 -5.40 30.89
C ALA A 250 25.82 -4.58 31.66
N ALA A 251 25.76 -3.24 31.53
CA ALA A 251 26.54 -2.34 32.37
C ALA A 251 26.23 -2.74 33.81
N ASP A 252 27.24 -3.25 34.50
CA ASP A 252 27.13 -3.83 35.81
C ASP A 252 26.28 -2.94 36.73
N GLU A 253 25.26 -3.56 37.38
CA GLU A 253 24.55 -2.98 38.54
C GLU A 253 25.50 -2.57 39.71
N LYS A 254 26.79 -2.73 39.52
CA LYS A 254 27.84 -2.40 40.50
C LYS A 254 28.04 -0.91 40.74
N SER A 255 27.56 -0.02 39.85
CA SER A 255 27.69 1.42 40.11
C SER A 255 26.64 1.97 41.09
N ASP A 256 25.46 1.38 41.13
CA ASP A 256 24.35 1.83 42.01
C ASP A 256 24.51 1.35 43.46
N SER A 257 25.31 0.30 43.70
CA SER A 257 25.62 -0.17 45.04
C SER A 257 26.75 0.62 45.69
N ALA A 258 27.63 1.24 44.91
CA ALA A 258 28.73 2.08 45.45
C ALA A 258 28.24 3.48 45.85
N GLU A 259 27.22 4.02 45.17
CA GLU A 259 26.65 5.34 45.50
C GLU A 259 25.68 5.32 46.69
N LYS A 260 25.17 4.13 47.08
CA LYS A 260 24.33 3.94 48.28
C LYS A 260 25.11 3.61 49.55
N SER A 261 26.44 3.44 49.44
CA SER A 261 27.30 3.13 50.59
C SER A 261 28.31 4.25 50.90
N ALA A 262 28.21 5.41 50.28
CA ALA A 262 28.93 6.64 50.58
C ALA A 262 27.95 7.71 51.06
#